data_49ffb5adb5ba647637ae2abc446e74ba
#
_entry.id   49ffb5adb5ba647637ae2abc446e74ba
#
_cell.length_a   1.000
_cell.length_b   1.000
_cell.length_c   1.000
_cell.angle_alpha   90.00
_cell.angle_beta   90.00
_cell.angle_gamma   90.00
#
_symmetry.space_group_name_H-M   'P 1'
#
loop_
_entity.id
_entity.type
_entity.pdbx_description
1 polymer ?
#
loop_
_entity_poly.entity_id
_entity_poly.type
_entity_poly.pdbx_seq_one_letter_code
_entity_poly.pdbx_strand_id
1 'polypeptide(L)'
;MLGLIKNNLKNSWLLAVFLIVALILWNTNLLFGTLKKEERKKMTLWALAQEDLIENSVVNNLTFEILQQTWINPMIQVDQNEKIIGHKNINWDQTNEDSLVLYRQLEIIKRENQPILIRYKDSLSDINQKLYYGDSVLLKKLQYYPLALLLIIFLFGAVLYFVYKTSRISEQNRLWSAMAKETAQKPHLEQSGQSEH
;
A
#
# COMPACT_ATOMS: atom_id res chain seq x y z
N MET A 1 7.99 44.80 -7.64
CA MET A 1 8.29 43.90 -6.51
C MET A 1 7.08 43.04 -6.08
N LEU A 2 5.86 43.53 -6.04
CA LEU A 2 4.65 42.78 -5.69
C LEU A 2 4.32 41.59 -6.65
N GLY A 3 4.65 41.68 -7.92
CA GLY A 3 4.39 40.59 -8.91
C GLY A 3 5.23 39.34 -8.72
N LEU A 4 6.45 39.46 -8.25
CA LEU A 4 7.35 38.34 -7.96
C LEU A 4 6.93 37.57 -6.72
N ILE A 5 6.41 38.26 -5.70
CA ILE A 5 5.90 37.67 -4.45
C ILE A 5 4.62 36.85 -4.74
N LYS A 6 3.75 37.34 -5.61
CA LYS A 6 2.48 36.66 -5.97
C LYS A 6 2.72 35.37 -6.77
N ASN A 7 3.78 35.33 -7.59
CA ASN A 7 4.14 34.15 -8.37
C ASN A 7 4.82 33.07 -7.50
N ASN A 8 5.61 33.49 -6.51
CA ASN A 8 6.25 32.58 -5.54
C ASN A 8 5.23 31.93 -4.60
N LEU A 9 4.22 32.68 -4.15
CA LEU A 9 3.12 32.16 -3.33
C LEU A 9 2.28 31.12 -4.09
N LYS A 10 2.13 31.28 -5.43
CA LYS A 10 1.38 30.32 -6.26
C LYS A 10 2.11 29.00 -6.43
N ASN A 11 3.43 28.99 -6.40
CA ASN A 11 4.23 27.76 -6.47
C ASN A 11 4.51 27.14 -5.09
N SER A 12 4.49 27.96 -4.02
CA SER A 12 4.75 27.53 -2.65
C SER A 12 3.72 26.53 -2.13
N TRP A 13 2.44 26.69 -2.48
CA TRP A 13 1.40 25.76 -2.06
C TRP A 13 1.54 24.39 -2.73
N LEU A 14 1.97 24.33 -4.01
CA LEU A 14 2.28 23.07 -4.71
C LEU A 14 3.43 22.33 -4.04
N LEU A 15 4.45 23.10 -3.62
CA LEU A 15 5.60 22.56 -2.91
C LEU A 15 5.19 22.03 -1.52
N ALA A 16 4.28 22.72 -0.83
CA ALA A 16 3.72 22.25 0.44
C ALA A 16 2.91 20.96 0.28
N VAL A 17 2.05 20.85 -0.73
CA VAL A 17 1.30 19.63 -1.04
C VAL A 17 2.25 18.48 -1.36
N PHE A 18 3.27 18.71 -2.20
CA PHE A 18 4.28 17.71 -2.51
C PHE A 18 5.01 17.22 -1.26
N LEU A 19 5.39 18.13 -0.36
CA LEU A 19 6.07 17.80 0.87
C LEU A 19 5.18 16.96 1.80
N ILE A 20 3.89 17.29 1.93
CA ILE A 20 2.92 16.52 2.72
C ILE A 20 2.79 15.11 2.15
N VAL A 21 2.65 14.96 0.83
CA VAL A 21 2.57 13.65 0.17
C VAL A 21 3.83 12.83 0.42
N ALA A 22 5.00 13.43 0.23
CA ALA A 22 6.28 12.78 0.49
C ALA A 22 6.41 12.31 1.95
N LEU A 23 5.95 13.12 2.90
CA LEU A 23 5.97 12.79 4.32
C LEU A 23 5.01 11.63 4.66
N ILE A 24 3.83 11.60 4.06
CA ILE A 24 2.88 10.48 4.23
C ILE A 24 3.47 9.19 3.64
N LEU A 25 4.04 9.22 2.44
CA LEU A 25 4.69 8.07 1.82
C LEU A 25 5.86 7.56 2.65
N TRP A 26 6.68 8.47 3.17
CA TRP A 26 7.78 8.13 4.08
C TRP A 26 7.30 7.43 5.34
N ASN A 27 6.28 7.99 5.99
CA ASN A 27 5.69 7.42 7.20
C ASN A 27 5.10 6.03 6.94
N THR A 28 4.39 5.86 5.82
CA THR A 28 3.81 4.56 5.42
C THR A 28 4.90 3.51 5.21
N ASN A 29 6.02 3.88 4.59
CA ASN A 29 7.15 2.96 4.39
C ASN A 29 7.81 2.54 5.71
N LEU A 30 7.96 3.47 6.67
CA LEU A 30 8.45 3.16 8.01
C LEU A 30 7.51 2.21 8.75
N LEU A 31 6.19 2.45 8.68
CA LEU A 31 5.18 1.59 9.29
C LEU A 31 5.23 0.18 8.70
N PHE A 32 5.32 0.06 7.38
CA PHE A 32 5.45 -1.23 6.69
C PHE A 32 6.69 -1.99 7.19
N GLY A 33 7.85 -1.33 7.26
CA GLY A 33 9.09 -1.93 7.76
C GLY A 33 8.98 -2.40 9.22
N THR A 34 8.27 -1.64 10.07
CA THR A 34 8.05 -1.99 11.47
C THR A 34 7.14 -3.23 11.59
N LEU A 35 6.03 -3.26 10.85
CA LEU A 35 5.11 -4.40 10.83
C LEU A 35 5.79 -5.67 10.31
N LYS A 36 6.63 -5.56 9.29
CA LYS A 36 7.39 -6.69 8.77
C LYS A 36 8.37 -7.26 9.80
N LYS A 37 9.01 -6.41 10.60
CA LYS A 37 9.86 -6.82 11.72
C LYS A 37 9.06 -7.52 12.81
N GLU A 38 7.87 -7.02 13.12
CA GLU A 38 7.01 -7.65 14.13
C GLU A 38 6.50 -9.03 13.66
N GLU A 39 6.14 -9.18 12.38
CA GLU A 39 5.81 -10.50 11.81
C GLU A 39 6.99 -11.47 11.92
N ARG A 40 8.21 -11.01 11.61
CA ARG A 40 9.41 -11.85 11.74
C ARG A 40 9.63 -12.30 13.18
N LYS A 41 9.48 -11.40 14.19
CA LYS A 41 9.61 -11.76 15.60
C LYS A 41 8.59 -12.84 15.99
N LYS A 42 7.34 -12.70 15.55
CA LYS A 42 6.28 -13.68 15.81
C LYS A 42 6.63 -15.04 15.20
N MET A 43 7.10 -15.08 13.96
CA MET A 43 7.49 -16.33 13.30
C MET A 43 8.72 -16.95 13.95
N THR A 44 9.67 -16.13 14.44
CA THR A 44 10.82 -16.62 15.22
C THR A 44 10.36 -17.25 16.54
N LEU A 45 9.40 -16.61 17.23
CA LEU A 45 8.85 -17.16 18.46
C LEU A 45 8.15 -18.51 18.23
N TRP A 46 7.41 -18.63 17.14
CA TRP A 46 6.79 -19.90 16.74
C TRP A 46 7.84 -20.98 16.44
N ALA A 47 8.91 -20.63 15.72
CA ALA A 47 10.00 -21.54 15.42
C ALA A 47 10.71 -22.06 16.69
N LEU A 48 10.98 -21.16 17.64
CA LEU A 48 11.55 -21.52 18.95
C LEU A 48 10.61 -22.42 19.76
N ALA A 49 9.30 -22.16 19.73
CA ALA A 49 8.32 -23.02 20.40
C ALA A 49 8.25 -24.42 19.75
N GLN A 50 8.45 -24.49 18.42
CA GLN A 50 8.53 -25.76 17.71
C GLN A 50 9.80 -26.55 18.10
N GLU A 51 10.93 -25.86 18.23
CA GLU A 51 12.20 -26.42 18.67
C GLU A 51 12.07 -26.98 20.10
N ASP A 52 11.53 -26.17 21.03
CA ASP A 52 11.29 -26.59 22.43
C ASP A 52 10.35 -27.81 22.54
N LEU A 53 9.29 -27.85 21.70
CA LEU A 53 8.37 -29.01 21.66
C LEU A 53 9.06 -30.31 21.26
N ILE A 54 10.04 -30.24 20.36
CA ILE A 54 10.73 -31.43 19.83
C ILE A 54 11.84 -31.87 20.79
N GLU A 55 12.58 -30.92 21.39
CA GLU A 55 13.68 -31.25 22.31
C GLU A 55 13.19 -31.73 23.68
N ASN A 56 12.08 -31.17 24.17
CA ASN A 56 11.60 -31.47 25.50
C ASN A 56 10.40 -32.45 25.46
N SER A 57 10.56 -33.59 26.11
CA SER A 57 9.48 -34.59 26.26
C SER A 57 8.28 -34.08 27.09
N VAL A 58 8.44 -32.99 27.82
CA VAL A 58 7.39 -32.36 28.65
C VAL A 58 7.02 -31.05 28.00
N VAL A 59 5.83 -31.00 27.39
CA VAL A 59 5.28 -29.80 26.77
C VAL A 59 4.99 -28.76 27.84
N ASN A 60 5.65 -27.60 27.76
CA ASN A 60 5.35 -26.46 28.60
C ASN A 60 4.02 -25.81 28.12
N ASN A 61 3.18 -25.39 29.06
CA ASN A 61 1.92 -24.69 28.75
C ASN A 61 2.12 -23.49 27.85
N LEU A 62 3.21 -22.74 28.05
CA LEU A 62 3.55 -21.57 27.21
C LEU A 62 3.86 -21.97 25.75
N THR A 63 4.67 -23.01 25.57
CA THR A 63 5.01 -23.55 24.25
C THR A 63 3.76 -23.98 23.51
N PHE A 64 2.86 -24.69 24.19
CA PHE A 64 1.60 -25.13 23.63
C PHE A 64 0.69 -23.95 23.24
N GLU A 65 0.58 -22.94 24.09
CA GLU A 65 -0.20 -21.72 23.82
C GLU A 65 0.33 -20.97 22.58
N ILE A 66 1.65 -20.81 22.46
CA ILE A 66 2.28 -20.18 21.30
C ILE A 66 1.99 -20.96 20.02
N LEU A 67 2.07 -22.30 20.05
CA LEU A 67 1.84 -23.13 18.86
C LEU A 67 0.35 -23.19 18.47
N GLN A 68 -0.57 -23.09 19.44
CA GLN A 68 -2.00 -23.04 19.19
C GLN A 68 -2.50 -21.65 18.75
N GLN A 69 -1.74 -20.60 19.02
CA GLN A 69 -2.14 -19.26 18.62
C GLN A 69 -2.44 -19.21 17.11
N THR A 70 -3.51 -18.50 16.73
CA THR A 70 -3.92 -18.37 15.33
C THR A 70 -2.95 -17.45 14.59
N TRP A 71 -1.99 -18.03 13.92
CA TRP A 71 -1.07 -17.33 13.04
C TRP A 71 -1.71 -17.19 11.65
N ILE A 72 -1.69 -15.99 11.10
CA ILE A 72 -2.36 -15.66 9.82
C ILE A 72 -1.39 -15.81 8.64
N ASN A 73 -0.08 -15.86 8.90
CA ASN A 73 0.94 -15.95 7.86
C ASN A 73 0.92 -17.34 7.19
N PRO A 74 1.04 -17.41 5.86
CA PRO A 74 1.28 -18.66 5.18
C PRO A 74 2.68 -19.18 5.54
N MET A 75 2.79 -20.44 5.91
CA MET A 75 4.03 -21.07 6.37
C MET A 75 4.26 -22.39 5.66
N ILE A 76 5.52 -22.65 5.28
CA ILE A 76 5.97 -23.93 4.74
C ILE A 76 7.27 -24.32 5.46
N GLN A 77 7.28 -25.50 6.01
CA GLN A 77 8.44 -26.09 6.67
C GLN A 77 9.09 -27.11 5.73
N VAL A 78 10.40 -27.03 5.57
CA VAL A 78 11.16 -27.94 4.74
C VAL A 78 12.30 -28.56 5.53
N ASP A 79 12.70 -29.76 5.13
CA ASP A 79 13.88 -30.46 5.65
C ASP A 79 15.19 -29.92 5.05
N GLN A 80 16.31 -30.56 5.38
CA GLN A 80 17.64 -30.22 4.85
C GLN A 80 17.73 -30.37 3.33
N ASN A 81 16.91 -31.26 2.73
CA ASN A 81 16.88 -31.55 1.29
C ASN A 81 15.84 -30.69 0.56
N GLU A 82 15.30 -29.64 1.20
CA GLU A 82 14.23 -28.78 0.69
C GLU A 82 12.92 -29.52 0.39
N LYS A 83 12.71 -30.71 0.96
CA LYS A 83 11.44 -31.42 0.88
C LYS A 83 10.46 -30.83 1.88
N ILE A 84 9.25 -30.56 1.44
CA ILE A 84 8.19 -30.02 2.28
C ILE A 84 7.74 -31.08 3.30
N ILE A 85 7.82 -30.73 4.58
CA ILE A 85 7.43 -31.59 5.71
C ILE A 85 6.18 -31.11 6.41
N GLY A 86 5.83 -29.83 6.25
CA GLY A 86 4.61 -29.23 6.81
C GLY A 86 4.25 -27.92 6.16
N HIS A 87 2.99 -27.56 6.25
CA HIS A 87 2.50 -26.27 5.79
C HIS A 87 1.31 -25.80 6.64
N LYS A 88 1.10 -24.48 6.73
CA LYS A 88 -0.03 -23.88 7.46
C LYS A 88 -0.49 -22.60 6.74
N ASN A 89 -1.79 -22.34 6.75
CA ASN A 89 -2.42 -21.13 6.18
C ASN A 89 -2.13 -20.91 4.68
N ILE A 90 -1.92 -21.98 3.95
CA ILE A 90 -1.84 -21.93 2.49
C ILE A 90 -3.23 -22.22 1.95
N ASN A 91 -3.72 -21.36 1.07
CA ASN A 91 -5.00 -21.56 0.40
C ASN A 91 -4.80 -22.64 -0.67
N TRP A 92 -5.02 -23.88 -0.26
CA TRP A 92 -4.88 -25.06 -1.09
C TRP A 92 -6.23 -25.76 -1.16
N ASP A 93 -6.67 -26.01 -2.37
CA ASP A 93 -7.81 -26.86 -2.64
C ASP A 93 -7.37 -28.31 -2.47
N GLN A 94 -7.83 -28.96 -1.38
CA GLN A 94 -7.46 -30.35 -1.03
C GLN A 94 -7.88 -31.38 -2.07
N THR A 95 -8.66 -30.97 -3.08
CA THR A 95 -9.14 -31.85 -4.14
C THR A 95 -8.09 -32.21 -5.19
N ASN A 96 -7.00 -31.44 -5.28
CA ASN A 96 -5.88 -31.74 -6.18
C ASN A 96 -4.61 -31.94 -5.35
N GLU A 97 -4.15 -33.19 -5.24
CA GLU A 97 -2.87 -33.62 -4.63
C GLU A 97 -1.64 -33.06 -5.37
N ASP A 98 -1.72 -31.88 -5.96
CA ASP A 98 -0.61 -31.32 -6.72
C ASP A 98 0.42 -30.70 -5.77
N SER A 99 1.39 -31.54 -5.40
CA SER A 99 2.64 -31.11 -4.76
C SER A 99 3.27 -29.90 -5.50
N LEU A 100 3.04 -29.77 -6.80
CA LEU A 100 3.45 -28.64 -7.63
C LEU A 100 2.91 -27.29 -7.15
N VAL A 101 1.68 -27.24 -6.62
CA VAL A 101 1.08 -25.99 -6.09
C VAL A 101 1.83 -25.55 -4.84
N LEU A 102 2.16 -26.48 -3.94
CA LEU A 102 2.93 -26.18 -2.72
C LEU A 102 4.36 -25.72 -3.05
N TYR A 103 5.03 -26.36 -3.99
CA TYR A 103 6.37 -25.93 -4.41
C TYR A 103 6.33 -24.55 -5.09
N ARG A 104 5.30 -24.25 -5.87
CA ARG A 104 5.10 -22.91 -6.45
C ARG A 104 4.89 -21.86 -5.36
N GLN A 105 4.07 -22.17 -4.35
CA GLN A 105 3.88 -21.28 -3.19
C GLN A 105 5.16 -21.11 -2.39
N LEU A 106 5.94 -22.16 -2.21
CA LEU A 106 7.25 -22.10 -1.56
C LEU A 106 8.18 -21.12 -2.29
N GLU A 107 8.24 -21.16 -3.62
CA GLU A 107 9.07 -20.24 -4.39
C GLU A 107 8.62 -18.78 -4.27
N ILE A 108 7.32 -18.52 -4.15
CA ILE A 108 6.79 -17.17 -3.89
C ILE A 108 7.21 -16.71 -2.48
N ILE A 109 7.01 -17.54 -1.47
CA ILE A 109 7.31 -17.22 -0.07
C ILE A 109 8.81 -17.01 0.15
N LYS A 110 9.67 -17.79 -0.52
CA LYS A 110 11.14 -17.62 -0.51
C LYS A 110 11.59 -16.21 -0.91
N ARG A 111 10.83 -15.56 -1.80
CA ARG A 111 11.12 -14.20 -2.27
C ARG A 111 10.64 -13.10 -1.31
N GLU A 112 9.64 -13.40 -0.47
CA GLU A 112 9.04 -12.42 0.44
C GLU A 112 9.90 -12.22 1.69
N ASN A 113 10.39 -13.33 2.30
CA ASN A 113 11.11 -13.29 3.56
C ASN A 113 12.26 -14.31 3.61
N GLN A 114 13.29 -13.99 4.39
CA GLN A 114 14.36 -14.94 4.68
C GLN A 114 13.84 -16.04 5.63
N PRO A 115 14.24 -17.32 5.43
CA PRO A 115 13.82 -18.42 6.26
C PRO A 115 14.30 -18.27 7.71
N ILE A 116 13.60 -18.92 8.62
CA ILE A 116 14.00 -19.10 10.00
C ILE A 116 14.49 -20.54 10.15
N LEU A 117 15.67 -20.72 10.72
CA LEU A 117 16.24 -22.02 10.98
C LEU A 117 15.65 -22.58 12.27
N ILE A 118 15.18 -23.81 12.23
CA ILE A 118 14.74 -24.62 13.37
C ILE A 118 15.80 -25.70 13.53
N ARG A 119 16.49 -25.69 14.67
CA ARG A 119 17.56 -26.64 14.97
C ARG A 119 17.18 -27.42 16.20
N TYR A 120 17.16 -28.73 16.10
CA TYR A 120 16.98 -29.58 17.27
C TYR A 120 17.89 -30.81 17.17
N LYS A 121 18.26 -31.29 18.34
CA LYS A 121 19.09 -32.50 18.47
C LYS A 121 18.18 -33.69 18.64
N ASP A 122 18.18 -34.59 17.67
CA ASP A 122 17.67 -35.92 17.87
C ASP A 122 18.80 -36.82 18.42
N SER A 123 18.44 -37.94 19.08
CA SER A 123 19.39 -38.83 19.75
C SER A 123 20.54 -39.31 18.86
N LEU A 124 20.42 -39.20 17.55
CA LEU A 124 21.36 -39.73 16.54
C LEU A 124 21.89 -38.69 15.55
N SER A 125 21.27 -37.49 15.44
CA SER A 125 21.66 -36.47 14.45
C SER A 125 21.13 -35.08 14.76
N ASP A 126 21.93 -34.08 14.38
CA ASP A 126 21.46 -32.68 14.38
C ASP A 126 20.53 -32.48 13.17
N ILE A 127 19.26 -32.20 13.43
CA ILE A 127 18.26 -32.00 12.39
C ILE A 127 18.10 -30.48 12.22
N ASN A 128 18.33 -30.02 11.00
CA ASN A 128 18.14 -28.63 10.61
C ASN A 128 16.95 -28.52 9.65
N GLN A 129 15.93 -27.80 10.04
CA GLN A 129 14.77 -27.50 9.22
C GLN A 129 14.72 -25.99 8.93
N LYS A 130 14.08 -25.63 7.83
CA LYS A 130 13.86 -24.23 7.47
C LYS A 130 12.38 -23.95 7.47
N LEU A 131 11.98 -22.91 8.21
CA LEU A 131 10.63 -22.36 8.15
C LEU A 131 10.63 -21.18 7.18
N TYR A 132 9.95 -21.35 6.06
CA TYR A 132 9.62 -20.26 5.15
C TYR A 132 8.24 -19.72 5.50
N TYR A 133 8.10 -18.40 5.57
CA TYR A 133 6.84 -17.73 5.86
C TYR A 133 6.61 -16.55 4.90
N GLY A 134 5.38 -16.40 4.47
CA GLY A 134 4.95 -15.28 3.65
C GLY A 134 4.41 -14.12 4.48
N ASP A 135 4.30 -12.97 3.84
CA ASP A 135 3.68 -11.80 4.42
C ASP A 135 2.19 -12.08 4.68
N SER A 136 1.67 -11.58 5.81
CA SER A 136 0.26 -11.70 6.14
C SER A 136 -0.62 -10.96 5.13
N VAL A 137 -1.91 -11.33 5.07
CA VAL A 137 -2.90 -10.65 4.21
C VAL A 137 -2.96 -9.16 4.54
N LEU A 138 -2.80 -8.79 5.81
CA LEU A 138 -2.78 -7.40 6.25
C LEU A 138 -1.57 -6.66 5.67
N LEU A 139 -0.39 -7.24 5.76
CA LEU A 139 0.84 -6.64 5.26
C LEU A 139 0.80 -6.48 3.73
N LYS A 140 0.29 -7.50 3.02
CA LYS A 140 0.07 -7.42 1.56
C LYS A 140 -0.91 -6.32 1.17
N LYS A 141 -1.99 -6.13 1.92
CA LYS A 141 -2.92 -5.01 1.68
C LYS A 141 -2.23 -3.66 1.92
N LEU A 142 -1.49 -3.52 3.01
CA LEU A 142 -0.77 -2.28 3.34
C LEU A 142 0.22 -1.85 2.25
N GLN A 143 0.80 -2.79 1.53
CA GLN A 143 1.71 -2.50 0.41
C GLN A 143 1.05 -1.67 -0.71
N TYR A 144 -0.27 -1.80 -0.90
CA TYR A 144 -1.02 -1.06 -1.92
C TYR A 144 -1.53 0.31 -1.46
N TYR A 145 -1.50 0.62 -0.15
CA TYR A 145 -1.99 1.91 0.38
C TYR A 145 -1.28 3.12 -0.23
N PRO A 146 0.06 3.14 -0.39
CA PRO A 146 0.74 4.28 -1.02
C PRO A 146 0.25 4.53 -2.45
N LEU A 147 0.03 3.47 -3.22
CA LEU A 147 -0.47 3.57 -4.60
C LEU A 147 -1.90 4.11 -4.63
N ALA A 148 -2.78 3.62 -3.76
CA ALA A 148 -4.16 4.10 -3.64
C ALA A 148 -4.21 5.59 -3.25
N LEU A 149 -3.36 6.01 -2.32
CA LEU A 149 -3.25 7.40 -1.89
C LEU A 149 -2.78 8.31 -3.04
N LEU A 150 -1.77 7.90 -3.81
CA LEU A 150 -1.31 8.65 -4.99
C LEU A 150 -2.43 8.79 -6.03
N LEU A 151 -3.20 7.73 -6.27
CA LEU A 151 -4.33 7.76 -7.19
C LEU A 151 -5.41 8.73 -6.75
N ILE A 152 -5.76 8.74 -5.45
CA ILE A 152 -6.73 9.68 -4.88
C ILE A 152 -6.25 11.13 -5.05
N ILE A 153 -4.98 11.41 -4.77
CA ILE A 153 -4.41 12.76 -4.93
C ILE A 153 -4.45 13.18 -6.40
N PHE A 154 -4.11 12.28 -7.32
CA PHE A 154 -4.17 12.55 -8.75
C PHE A 154 -5.60 12.85 -9.22
N LEU A 155 -6.59 12.06 -8.80
CA LEU A 155 -8.00 12.30 -9.11
C LEU A 155 -8.48 13.63 -8.55
N PHE A 156 -8.13 13.95 -7.32
CA PHE A 156 -8.50 15.22 -6.70
C PHE A 156 -7.88 16.41 -7.44
N GLY A 157 -6.60 16.30 -7.82
CA GLY A 157 -5.93 17.30 -8.65
C GLY A 157 -6.59 17.49 -10.02
N ALA A 158 -7.01 16.40 -10.66
CA ALA A 158 -7.74 16.45 -11.93
C ALA A 158 -9.08 17.18 -11.78
N VAL A 159 -9.85 16.86 -10.74
CA VAL A 159 -11.13 17.54 -10.46
C VAL A 159 -10.92 19.05 -10.26
N LEU A 160 -9.93 19.44 -9.44
CA LEU A 160 -9.61 20.85 -9.23
C LEU A 160 -9.20 21.54 -10.52
N TYR A 161 -8.43 20.88 -11.38
CA TYR A 161 -8.05 21.41 -12.68
C TYR A 161 -9.27 21.64 -13.59
N PHE A 162 -10.19 20.69 -13.67
CA PHE A 162 -11.43 20.83 -14.45
C PHE A 162 -12.32 21.97 -13.93
N VAL A 163 -12.50 22.06 -12.62
CA VAL A 163 -13.27 23.16 -12.00
C VAL A 163 -12.64 24.51 -12.32
N TYR A 164 -11.32 24.63 -12.18
CA TYR A 164 -10.61 25.86 -12.50
C TYR A 164 -10.74 26.23 -13.99
N LYS A 165 -10.58 25.27 -14.89
CA LYS A 165 -10.73 25.47 -16.34
C LYS A 165 -12.16 25.93 -16.70
N THR A 166 -13.17 25.29 -16.14
CA THR A 166 -14.58 25.61 -16.39
C THR A 166 -14.92 27.00 -15.87
N SER A 167 -14.46 27.37 -14.68
CA SER A 167 -14.66 28.70 -14.10
C SER A 167 -14.07 29.81 -14.99
N ARG A 168 -12.88 29.62 -15.53
CA ARG A 168 -12.26 30.59 -16.45
C ARG A 168 -13.04 30.78 -17.76
N ILE A 169 -13.55 29.70 -18.33
CA ILE A 169 -14.36 29.76 -19.56
C ILE A 169 -15.67 30.52 -19.30
N SER A 170 -16.30 30.28 -18.15
CA SER A 170 -17.53 30.96 -17.75
C SER A 170 -17.33 32.47 -17.59
N GLU A 171 -16.21 32.90 -17.02
CA GLU A 171 -15.90 34.35 -16.89
C GLU A 171 -15.68 35.01 -18.26
N GLN A 172 -14.98 34.38 -19.18
CA GLN A 172 -14.79 34.88 -20.52
C GLN A 172 -16.11 35.00 -21.28
N ASN A 173 -16.96 33.98 -21.23
CA ASN A 173 -18.27 34.02 -21.89
C ASN A 173 -19.19 35.14 -21.33
N ARG A 174 -19.11 35.42 -20.03
CA ARG A 174 -19.86 36.48 -19.40
C ARG A 174 -19.40 37.87 -19.83
N LEU A 175 -18.09 38.08 -20.02
CA LEU A 175 -17.51 39.29 -20.55
C LEU A 175 -17.92 39.53 -22.01
N TRP A 176 -17.87 38.52 -22.86
CA TRP A 176 -18.32 38.61 -24.27
C TRP A 176 -19.80 38.91 -24.38
N SER A 177 -20.66 38.32 -23.51
CA SER A 177 -22.09 38.57 -23.47
C SER A 177 -22.41 40.02 -23.02
N ALA A 178 -21.64 40.56 -22.09
CA ALA A 178 -21.78 41.93 -21.65
C ALA A 178 -21.39 42.94 -22.75
N MET A 179 -20.28 42.71 -23.43
CA MET A 179 -19.81 43.58 -24.55
C MET A 179 -20.77 43.52 -25.75
N ALA A 180 -21.29 42.32 -26.09
CA ALA A 180 -22.27 42.19 -27.18
C ALA A 180 -23.58 42.96 -26.89
N LYS A 181 -24.00 42.98 -25.64
CA LYS A 181 -25.20 43.75 -25.19
C LYS A 181 -24.99 45.26 -25.28
N GLU A 182 -23.81 45.77 -24.93
CA GLU A 182 -23.44 47.17 -24.97
C GLU A 182 -23.31 47.67 -26.43
N THR A 183 -22.75 46.83 -27.32
CA THR A 183 -22.64 47.16 -28.76
C THR A 183 -23.99 47.13 -29.46
N ALA A 184 -24.96 46.30 -29.03
CA ALA A 184 -26.30 46.25 -29.59
C ALA A 184 -27.17 47.47 -29.15
N GLN A 185 -26.85 48.11 -28.03
CA GLN A 185 -27.62 49.22 -27.50
C GLN A 185 -27.20 50.58 -28.06
N LYS A 186 -26.00 50.76 -28.62
CA LYS A 186 -25.48 51.98 -29.19
C LYS A 186 -26.20 52.47 -30.47
N PRO A 187 -26.62 51.62 -31.43
CA PRO A 187 -27.26 52.14 -32.64
C PRO A 187 -28.68 52.69 -32.42
N HIS A 188 -29.37 52.33 -31.34
CA HIS A 188 -30.71 52.86 -31.03
C HIS A 188 -30.71 54.29 -30.51
N LEU A 189 -29.62 54.76 -29.94
CA LEU A 189 -29.52 56.14 -29.41
C LEU A 189 -29.13 57.13 -30.50
N GLU A 190 -28.46 56.76 -31.58
CA GLU A 190 -28.13 57.62 -32.72
C GLU A 190 -29.31 57.88 -33.65
N GLN A 191 -30.24 56.93 -33.75
CA GLN A 191 -31.43 57.08 -34.60
C GLN A 191 -32.54 57.96 -33.96
N SER A 192 -32.57 58.08 -32.63
CA SER A 192 -33.57 58.94 -31.93
C SER A 192 -33.16 60.42 -31.90
N GLY A 193 -31.88 60.75 -32.18
CA GLY A 193 -31.41 62.15 -32.23
C GLY A 193 -31.51 62.85 -33.60
N GLN A 194 -31.93 62.15 -34.67
CA GLN A 194 -32.02 62.73 -36.02
C GLN A 194 -33.45 63.04 -36.48
N SER A 195 -34.47 62.86 -35.63
CA SER A 195 -35.87 63.17 -36.01
C SER A 195 -36.44 64.47 -35.42
N GLU A 196 -35.60 65.35 -34.88
CA GLU A 196 -35.98 66.66 -34.47
C GLU A 196 -35.14 67.75 -35.21
N HIS A 197 -35.39 67.89 -36.50
CA HIS A 197 -35.15 69.16 -37.25
C HIS A 197 -36.11 69.28 -38.44
#